data_1dbeb1e58a1b746455c81b9c51c9e8ab
#
_entry.id   1dbeb1e58a1b746455c81b9c51c9e8ab
#
_cell.length_a   1.000
_cell.length_b   1.000
_cell.length_c   1.000
_cell.angle_alpha   90.00
_cell.angle_beta   90.00
_cell.angle_gamma   90.00
#
_symmetry.space_group_name_H-M   'P 1'
#
loop_
_entity.id
_entity.type
_entity.pdbx_description
1 polymer ?
#
loop_
_entity_poly.entity_id
_entity_poly.type
_entity_poly.pdbx_seq_one_letter_code
_entity_poly.pdbx_strand_id
1 'polypeptide(L)'
;MAYTSIIIDDFYNNPDEVRDHVLTQDFNIIGNFPGARTEPMLNESTKEHIGMHLSEVHGDIHWEDNKEYNGSFQYTTKGDTSWIHADEWNHWAGVLYLTPGAPLNAGTGIFKHIETGLYKIPRLLDGTIDRELTDKIYDDAGDPTKWEVIDVIGNVYNRLVIYNGDLFHSSLNYFGNNLTDGRLFQTFFFDTYKK
;
A
#
# COMPACT_ATOMS: atom_id res chain seq x y z
N MET A 1 5.36 21.89 -4.39
CA MET A 1 4.86 21.32 -3.13
C MET A 1 4.95 19.81 -3.31
N ALA A 2 5.45 19.06 -2.35
CA ALA A 2 5.54 17.60 -2.44
C ALA A 2 4.60 17.00 -1.38
N TYR A 3 3.72 16.10 -1.79
CA TYR A 3 2.91 15.30 -0.86
C TYR A 3 3.66 13.99 -0.59
N THR A 4 3.59 13.51 0.65
CA THR A 4 4.11 12.19 1.05
C THR A 4 3.01 11.16 1.08
N SER A 5 1.78 11.59 1.41
CA SER A 5 0.58 10.74 1.38
C SER A 5 -0.66 11.55 1.02
N ILE A 6 -1.65 10.89 0.43
CA ILE A 6 -2.95 11.42 0.05
C ILE A 6 -4.00 10.44 0.55
N ILE A 7 -5.04 10.95 1.20
CA ILE A 7 -6.14 10.15 1.73
C ILE A 7 -7.42 10.57 1.02
N ILE A 8 -8.14 9.60 0.46
CA ILE A 8 -9.39 9.79 -0.26
C ILE A 8 -10.44 8.89 0.38
N ASP A 9 -11.41 9.48 1.05
CA ASP A 9 -12.56 8.75 1.59
C ASP A 9 -13.64 8.59 0.50
N ASP A 10 -14.52 7.61 0.68
CA ASP A 10 -15.64 7.31 -0.23
C ASP A 10 -15.19 7.09 -1.69
N PHE A 11 -14.09 6.37 -1.88
CA PHE A 11 -13.45 6.19 -3.18
C PHE A 11 -14.36 5.53 -4.22
N TYR A 12 -14.99 4.39 -3.89
CA TYR A 12 -15.98 3.76 -4.75
C TYR A 12 -17.38 4.30 -4.47
N ASN A 13 -18.16 4.55 -5.51
CA ASN A 13 -19.58 4.95 -5.36
C ASN A 13 -20.42 3.85 -4.70
N ASN A 14 -20.13 2.58 -5.01
CA ASN A 14 -20.85 1.40 -4.51
C ASN A 14 -19.84 0.40 -3.90
N PRO A 15 -19.20 0.69 -2.76
CA PRO A 15 -18.16 -0.16 -2.20
C PRO A 15 -18.66 -1.55 -1.78
N ASP A 16 -19.93 -1.66 -1.39
CA ASP A 16 -20.52 -2.95 -1.02
C ASP A 16 -20.65 -3.88 -2.23
N GLU A 17 -21.06 -3.38 -3.38
CA GLU A 17 -21.12 -4.15 -4.63
C GLU A 17 -19.73 -4.61 -5.08
N VAL A 18 -18.72 -3.74 -4.96
CA VAL A 18 -17.34 -4.09 -5.24
C VAL A 18 -16.87 -5.21 -4.30
N ARG A 19 -17.11 -5.04 -3.01
CA ARG A 19 -16.75 -6.04 -2.01
C ARG A 19 -17.45 -7.37 -2.27
N ASP A 20 -18.77 -7.37 -2.48
CA ASP A 20 -19.56 -8.58 -2.73
C ASP A 20 -19.04 -9.32 -3.97
N HIS A 21 -18.72 -8.60 -5.04
CA HIS A 21 -18.09 -9.18 -6.22
C HIS A 21 -16.73 -9.80 -5.89
N VAL A 22 -15.87 -9.08 -5.16
CA VAL A 22 -14.53 -9.54 -4.80
C VAL A 22 -14.55 -10.77 -3.92
N LEU A 23 -15.50 -10.88 -3.00
CA LEU A 23 -15.67 -12.07 -2.15
C LEU A 23 -16.02 -13.34 -2.92
N THR A 24 -16.43 -13.24 -4.19
CA THR A 24 -16.66 -14.39 -5.08
C THR A 24 -15.44 -14.80 -5.90
N GLN A 25 -14.36 -14.04 -5.83
CA GLN A 25 -13.16 -14.30 -6.63
C GLN A 25 -12.22 -15.30 -5.95
N ASP A 26 -11.34 -15.88 -6.76
CA ASP A 26 -10.30 -16.79 -6.29
C ASP A 26 -9.11 -16.01 -5.73
N PHE A 27 -8.77 -16.25 -4.47
CA PHE A 27 -7.58 -15.74 -3.80
C PHE A 27 -6.51 -16.84 -3.76
N ASN A 28 -5.91 -17.14 -4.88
CA ASN A 28 -4.99 -18.27 -5.06
C ASN A 28 -3.53 -17.85 -5.29
N ILE A 29 -3.26 -16.54 -5.39
CA ILE A 29 -1.90 -16.03 -5.57
C ILE A 29 -1.27 -15.85 -4.19
N ILE A 30 -0.19 -16.57 -3.95
CA ILE A 30 0.64 -16.53 -2.76
C ILE A 30 2.05 -16.11 -3.19
N GLY A 31 2.65 -15.19 -2.45
CA GLY A 31 3.98 -14.66 -2.77
C GLY A 31 4.71 -14.07 -1.58
N ASN A 32 5.65 -13.18 -1.84
CA ASN A 32 6.38 -12.46 -0.80
C ASN A 32 5.55 -11.29 -0.25
N PHE A 33 4.36 -11.60 0.24
CA PHE A 33 3.42 -10.68 0.88
C PHE A 33 2.51 -11.49 1.82
N PRO A 34 1.93 -10.87 2.87
CA PRO A 34 1.03 -11.58 3.78
C PRO A 34 -0.31 -11.93 3.12
N GLY A 35 -0.89 -13.07 3.50
CA GLY A 35 -2.20 -13.52 3.04
C GLY A 35 -2.22 -14.00 1.60
N ALA A 36 -3.31 -13.73 0.88
CA ALA A 36 -3.52 -14.15 -0.50
C ALA A 36 -4.12 -13.05 -1.38
N ARG A 37 -3.86 -13.12 -2.68
CA ARG A 37 -4.32 -12.14 -3.69
C ARG A 37 -5.17 -12.80 -4.77
N THR A 38 -6.03 -11.97 -5.39
CA THR A 38 -6.66 -12.27 -6.67
C THR A 38 -5.70 -11.99 -7.83
N GLU A 39 -6.06 -12.41 -9.04
CA GLU A 39 -5.52 -11.83 -10.25
C GLU A 39 -5.74 -10.30 -10.28
N PRO A 40 -4.94 -9.55 -11.06
CA PRO A 40 -5.13 -8.11 -11.22
C PRO A 40 -6.52 -7.75 -11.73
N MET A 41 -7.16 -6.77 -11.10
CA MET A 41 -8.50 -6.30 -11.47
C MET A 41 -8.52 -4.77 -11.66
N LEU A 42 -7.40 -4.18 -12.07
CA LEU A 42 -7.32 -2.76 -12.40
C LEU A 42 -8.05 -2.49 -13.73
N ASN A 43 -8.99 -1.55 -13.71
CA ASN A 43 -9.73 -1.11 -14.90
C ASN A 43 -9.54 0.39 -15.16
N GLU A 44 -9.87 0.83 -16.38
CA GLU A 44 -9.67 2.22 -16.81
C GLU A 44 -10.44 3.23 -15.93
N SER A 45 -11.64 2.91 -15.48
CA SER A 45 -12.42 3.80 -14.62
C SER A 45 -11.70 4.05 -13.26
N THR A 46 -11.10 3.02 -12.69
CA THR A 46 -10.31 3.14 -11.45
C THR A 46 -9.04 3.96 -11.70
N LYS A 47 -8.36 3.73 -12.83
CA LYS A 47 -7.16 4.52 -13.22
C LYS A 47 -7.50 6.00 -13.38
N GLU A 48 -8.58 6.31 -14.09
CA GLU A 48 -9.07 7.68 -14.29
C GLU A 48 -9.45 8.34 -12.96
N HIS A 49 -10.14 7.61 -12.08
CA HIS A 49 -10.54 8.12 -10.78
C HIS A 49 -9.32 8.49 -9.91
N ILE A 50 -8.32 7.61 -9.83
CA ILE A 50 -7.05 7.93 -9.16
C ILE A 50 -6.38 9.13 -9.84
N GLY A 51 -6.40 9.20 -11.16
CA GLY A 51 -5.83 10.29 -11.96
C GLY A 51 -6.42 11.65 -11.64
N MET A 52 -7.73 11.74 -11.43
CA MET A 52 -8.39 13.01 -11.07
C MET A 52 -7.87 13.61 -9.77
N HIS A 53 -7.44 12.79 -8.82
CA HIS A 53 -6.91 13.25 -7.54
C HIS A 53 -5.42 13.61 -7.56
N LEU A 54 -4.67 13.14 -8.54
CA LEU A 54 -3.20 13.23 -8.54
C LEU A 54 -2.63 14.12 -9.65
N SER A 55 -3.26 14.15 -10.83
CA SER A 55 -2.67 14.74 -12.03
C SER A 55 -2.37 16.23 -11.93
N GLU A 56 -3.16 17.00 -11.21
CA GLU A 56 -2.94 18.45 -11.04
C GLU A 56 -1.65 18.75 -10.24
N VAL A 57 -1.26 17.85 -9.34
CA VAL A 57 -0.17 18.09 -8.39
C VAL A 57 1.09 17.33 -8.76
N HIS A 58 0.94 16.12 -9.26
CA HIS A 58 2.05 15.18 -9.48
C HIS A 58 2.38 14.94 -10.95
N GLY A 59 1.56 15.43 -11.89
CA GLY A 59 1.73 15.24 -13.33
C GLY A 59 1.03 14.00 -13.88
N ASP A 60 1.42 13.56 -15.07
CA ASP A 60 0.77 12.44 -15.73
C ASP A 60 1.08 11.12 -15.02
N ILE A 61 0.06 10.31 -14.80
CA ILE A 61 0.19 8.98 -14.19
C ILE A 61 0.60 7.98 -15.25
N HIS A 62 1.59 7.18 -14.94
CA HIS A 62 2.02 6.04 -15.73
C HIS A 62 1.75 4.74 -14.97
N TRP A 63 0.87 3.92 -15.55
CA TRP A 63 0.53 2.60 -15.06
C TRP A 63 1.39 1.56 -15.76
N GLU A 64 2.08 0.73 -15.00
CA GLU A 64 2.76 -0.43 -15.58
C GLU A 64 1.74 -1.56 -15.74
N ASP A 65 1.16 -1.66 -16.93
CA ASP A 65 0.08 -2.62 -17.25
C ASP A 65 0.52 -4.10 -17.18
N ASN A 66 1.82 -4.38 -17.14
CA ASN A 66 2.38 -5.73 -17.14
C ASN A 66 2.73 -6.26 -15.73
N LYS A 67 2.41 -5.54 -14.66
CA LYS A 67 2.66 -6.04 -13.31
C LYS A 67 1.52 -6.91 -12.84
N GLU A 68 1.85 -8.18 -12.60
CA GLU A 68 0.96 -9.27 -12.17
C GLU A 68 0.26 -9.06 -10.81
N TYR A 69 0.31 -7.85 -10.25
CA TYR A 69 -0.26 -7.55 -8.93
C TYR A 69 -0.97 -6.18 -8.84
N ASN A 70 -0.92 -5.37 -9.92
CA ASN A 70 -1.48 -4.03 -9.88
C ASN A 70 -3.00 -4.07 -9.96
N GLY A 71 -3.67 -3.54 -8.93
CA GLY A 71 -5.12 -3.62 -8.79
C GLY A 71 -5.63 -4.94 -8.22
N SER A 72 -4.76 -5.86 -7.77
CA SER A 72 -5.17 -7.07 -7.10
C SER A 72 -5.85 -6.77 -5.77
N PHE A 73 -6.89 -7.53 -5.44
CA PHE A 73 -7.43 -7.57 -4.09
C PHE A 73 -6.62 -8.55 -3.25
N GLN A 74 -6.36 -8.17 -2.02
CA GLN A 74 -5.61 -8.96 -1.06
C GLN A 74 -6.38 -9.04 0.25
N TYR A 75 -6.37 -10.20 0.89
CA TYR A 75 -6.82 -10.28 2.27
C TYR A 75 -5.74 -10.85 3.17
N THR A 76 -5.79 -10.42 4.42
CA THR A 76 -4.95 -10.93 5.51
C THR A 76 -5.82 -11.20 6.73
N THR A 77 -5.35 -12.08 7.61
CA THR A 77 -6.03 -12.51 8.84
C THR A 77 -5.13 -12.30 10.05
N LYS A 78 -5.64 -12.51 11.25
CA LYS A 78 -4.88 -12.38 12.49
C LYS A 78 -3.64 -13.29 12.60
N GLY A 79 -3.51 -14.29 11.73
CA GLY A 79 -2.36 -15.19 11.66
C GLY A 79 -1.22 -14.70 10.77
N ASP A 80 -1.49 -13.64 10.00
CA ASP A 80 -0.50 -13.08 9.09
C ASP A 80 0.43 -12.09 9.80
N THR A 81 1.61 -11.91 9.24
CA THR A 81 2.62 -10.95 9.69
C THR A 81 3.22 -10.23 8.50
N SER A 82 3.70 -9.01 8.71
CA SER A 82 4.44 -8.24 7.72
C SER A 82 5.71 -7.68 8.34
N TRP A 83 6.51 -7.08 7.51
CA TRP A 83 7.72 -6.36 7.88
C TRP A 83 7.65 -4.92 7.38
N ILE A 84 8.47 -4.05 7.91
CA ILE A 84 8.60 -2.68 7.45
C ILE A 84 9.47 -2.68 6.19
N HIS A 85 8.96 -2.06 5.10
CA HIS A 85 9.62 -2.03 3.80
C HIS A 85 9.26 -0.74 3.03
N ALA A 86 9.90 -0.53 1.90
CA ALA A 86 9.54 0.45 0.88
C ALA A 86 9.21 -0.27 -0.44
N ASP A 87 8.33 0.33 -1.24
CA ASP A 87 7.98 -0.16 -2.59
C ASP A 87 8.95 0.44 -3.62
N GLU A 88 10.15 -0.13 -3.70
CA GLU A 88 11.31 0.41 -4.40
C GLU A 88 11.10 0.69 -5.90
N TRP A 89 10.08 0.09 -6.48
CA TRP A 89 9.90 0.01 -7.94
C TRP A 89 8.93 1.04 -8.51
N ASN A 90 8.14 1.70 -7.65
CA ASN A 90 7.14 2.67 -8.06
C ASN A 90 7.25 3.96 -7.23
N HIS A 91 6.92 5.08 -7.86
CA HIS A 91 6.86 6.36 -7.13
C HIS A 91 5.74 6.36 -6.08
N TRP A 92 4.66 5.64 -6.34
CA TRP A 92 3.46 5.62 -5.51
C TRP A 92 2.93 4.22 -5.30
N ALA A 93 2.53 3.96 -4.07
CA ALA A 93 1.73 2.81 -3.69
C ALA A 93 0.37 3.28 -3.17
N GLY A 94 -0.66 2.49 -3.40
CA GLY A 94 -2.00 2.74 -2.91
C GLY A 94 -2.61 1.52 -2.25
N VAL A 95 -3.37 1.76 -1.18
CA VAL A 95 -4.15 0.73 -0.47
C VAL A 95 -5.57 1.24 -0.26
N LEU A 96 -6.55 0.54 -0.81
CA LEU A 96 -7.97 0.82 -0.63
C LEU A 96 -8.59 -0.21 0.31
N TYR A 97 -9.04 0.22 1.47
CA TYR A 97 -9.61 -0.67 2.49
C TYR A 97 -11.06 -1.04 2.20
N LEU A 98 -11.38 -2.34 2.27
CA LEU A 98 -12.70 -2.88 1.91
C LEU A 98 -13.31 -3.82 2.98
N THR A 99 -12.92 -3.69 4.24
CA THR A 99 -13.58 -4.41 5.34
C THR A 99 -14.44 -3.44 6.15
N PRO A 100 -15.78 -3.56 6.12
CA PRO A 100 -16.66 -2.76 6.96
C PRO A 100 -16.37 -2.97 8.45
N GLY A 101 -16.40 -1.90 9.24
CA GLY A 101 -16.19 -1.97 10.68
C GLY A 101 -14.82 -2.47 11.13
N ALA A 102 -13.81 -2.42 10.25
CA ALA A 102 -12.44 -2.80 10.57
C ALA A 102 -11.88 -1.98 11.76
N PRO A 103 -11.00 -2.56 12.58
CA PRO A 103 -10.29 -1.80 13.60
C PRO A 103 -9.48 -0.65 12.97
N LEU A 104 -9.68 0.58 13.43
CA LEU A 104 -8.98 1.75 12.88
C LEU A 104 -7.45 1.62 12.96
N ASN A 105 -6.94 0.94 13.97
CA ASN A 105 -5.52 0.69 14.15
C ASN A 105 -4.95 -0.46 13.28
N ALA A 106 -5.75 -1.04 12.39
CA ALA A 106 -5.34 -2.04 11.41
C ALA A 106 -5.12 -1.43 10.00
N GLY A 107 -4.72 -0.18 9.95
CA GLY A 107 -4.42 0.55 8.72
C GLY A 107 -2.96 0.42 8.26
N THR A 108 -2.39 1.54 7.82
CA THR A 108 -1.00 1.64 7.34
C THR A 108 -0.21 2.57 8.24
N GLY A 109 0.97 2.12 8.66
CA GLY A 109 1.94 2.92 9.40
C GLY A 109 3.08 3.37 8.47
N ILE A 110 3.58 4.59 8.70
CA ILE A 110 4.82 5.11 8.13
C ILE A 110 5.85 5.18 9.24
N PHE A 111 7.07 4.76 8.94
CA PHE A 111 8.09 4.52 9.94
C PHE A 111 9.40 5.26 9.65
N LYS A 112 10.13 5.54 10.72
CA LYS A 112 11.49 6.03 10.68
C LYS A 112 12.41 5.00 11.37
N HIS A 113 13.46 4.59 10.70
CA HIS A 113 14.48 3.73 11.27
C HIS A 113 15.29 4.48 12.32
N ILE A 114 15.35 3.98 13.56
CA ILE A 114 15.89 4.72 14.70
C ILE A 114 17.40 4.95 14.53
N GLU A 115 18.17 3.91 14.15
CA GLU A 115 19.63 4.00 14.05
C GLU A 115 20.09 5.01 13.00
N THR A 116 19.46 5.01 11.81
CA THR A 116 19.87 5.88 10.71
C THR A 116 19.13 7.22 10.67
N GLY A 117 17.99 7.34 11.37
CA GLY A 117 17.09 8.48 11.27
C GLY A 117 16.34 8.62 9.94
N LEU A 118 16.47 7.63 9.05
CA LEU A 118 15.82 7.64 7.73
C LEU A 118 14.37 7.16 7.85
N TYR A 119 13.47 7.80 7.10
CA TYR A 119 12.06 7.42 6.99
C TYR A 119 11.68 6.98 5.57
N LYS A 120 12.66 6.94 4.68
CA LYS A 120 12.53 6.47 3.31
C LYS A 120 13.82 5.80 2.86
N ILE A 121 13.70 5.03 1.78
CA ILE A 121 14.82 4.32 1.19
C ILE A 121 15.95 5.30 0.81
N PRO A 122 17.21 5.02 1.19
CA PRO A 122 18.34 5.87 0.85
C PRO A 122 18.65 5.78 -0.65
N ARG A 123 18.98 6.94 -1.23
CA ARG A 123 19.43 7.03 -2.64
C ARG A 123 20.76 7.75 -2.74
N LEU A 124 21.60 7.27 -3.66
CA LEU A 124 22.87 7.91 -4.03
C LEU A 124 22.61 9.22 -4.81
N LEU A 125 23.65 9.99 -5.05
CA LEU A 125 23.55 11.27 -5.76
C LEU A 125 23.04 11.16 -7.21
N ASP A 126 23.22 10.01 -7.83
CA ASP A 126 22.70 9.71 -9.16
C ASP A 126 21.23 9.25 -9.18
N GLY A 127 20.59 9.17 -7.99
CA GLY A 127 19.21 8.74 -7.81
C GLY A 127 19.01 7.24 -7.66
N THR A 128 20.05 6.42 -7.84
CA THR A 128 19.96 4.97 -7.59
C THR A 128 19.85 4.66 -6.10
N ILE A 129 19.27 3.50 -5.77
CA ILE A 129 19.15 3.08 -4.37
C ILE A 129 20.55 2.74 -3.81
N ASP A 130 20.87 3.27 -2.64
CA ASP A 130 22.01 2.84 -1.85
C ASP A 130 21.74 1.45 -1.26
N ARG A 131 22.12 0.40 -1.99
CA ARG A 131 21.84 -0.98 -1.61
C ARG A 131 22.52 -1.38 -0.30
N GLU A 132 23.76 -0.96 -0.08
CA GLU A 132 24.49 -1.32 1.15
C GLU A 132 23.78 -0.79 2.40
N LEU A 133 23.37 0.47 2.38
CA LEU A 133 22.64 1.06 3.51
C LEU A 133 21.21 0.51 3.61
N THR A 134 20.55 0.24 2.48
CA THR A 134 19.21 -0.34 2.45
C THR A 134 19.19 -1.74 3.06
N ASP A 135 20.11 -2.62 2.68
CA ASP A 135 20.20 -3.97 3.19
C ASP A 135 20.44 -3.96 4.71
N LYS A 136 21.33 -3.07 5.20
CA LYS A 136 21.54 -2.88 6.64
C LYS A 136 20.25 -2.44 7.37
N ILE A 137 19.45 -1.56 6.79
CA ILE A 137 18.17 -1.14 7.37
C ILE A 137 17.17 -2.30 7.37
N TYR A 138 17.16 -3.11 6.33
CA TYR A 138 16.25 -4.26 6.23
C TYR A 138 16.61 -5.44 7.15
N ASP A 139 17.83 -5.50 7.68
CA ASP A 139 18.15 -6.43 8.77
C ASP A 139 17.26 -6.20 10.01
N ASP A 140 16.80 -4.98 10.21
CA ASP A 140 15.91 -4.56 11.29
C ASP A 140 14.41 -4.57 10.92
N ALA A 141 14.04 -4.94 9.67
CA ALA A 141 12.68 -4.80 9.13
C ALA A 141 11.58 -5.54 9.93
N GLY A 142 11.94 -6.64 10.58
CA GLY A 142 11.04 -7.47 11.41
C GLY A 142 11.03 -7.11 12.90
N ASP A 143 11.90 -6.22 13.36
CA ASP A 143 11.98 -5.82 14.77
C ASP A 143 11.34 -4.44 15.00
N PRO A 144 10.10 -4.36 15.53
CA PRO A 144 9.42 -3.08 15.72
C PRO A 144 10.14 -2.15 16.72
N THR A 145 11.05 -2.64 17.56
CA THR A 145 11.80 -1.81 18.51
C THR A 145 12.86 -0.94 17.83
N LYS A 146 13.17 -1.23 16.57
CA LYS A 146 14.14 -0.50 15.75
C LYS A 146 13.52 0.66 14.99
N TRP A 147 12.20 0.83 15.07
CA TRP A 147 11.46 1.78 14.28
C TRP A 147 10.60 2.70 15.15
N GLU A 148 10.54 3.95 14.76
CA GLU A 148 9.63 4.96 15.29
C GLU A 148 8.47 5.17 14.30
N VAL A 149 7.23 5.06 14.79
CA VAL A 149 6.04 5.38 13.98
C VAL A 149 5.96 6.89 13.84
N ILE A 150 5.96 7.40 12.62
CA ILE A 150 5.85 8.84 12.35
C ILE A 150 4.48 9.24 11.81
N ASP A 151 3.72 8.28 11.25
CA ASP A 151 2.34 8.52 10.83
C ASP A 151 1.52 7.23 10.91
N VAL A 152 0.22 7.38 11.19
CA VAL A 152 -0.75 6.28 11.28
C VAL A 152 -1.98 6.64 10.48
N ILE A 153 -2.26 5.87 9.43
CA ILE A 153 -3.45 6.05 8.60
C ILE A 153 -4.44 4.95 8.93
N GLY A 154 -5.61 5.36 9.47
CA GLY A 154 -6.64 4.43 9.94
C GLY A 154 -7.28 3.62 8.83
N ASN A 155 -7.60 2.34 9.12
CA ASN A 155 -8.38 1.48 8.24
C ASN A 155 -9.86 1.91 8.29
N VAL A 156 -10.25 2.75 7.36
CA VAL A 156 -11.64 3.19 7.18
C VAL A 156 -12.19 2.53 5.94
N TYR A 157 -13.38 1.97 6.02
CA TYR A 157 -14.03 1.33 4.87
C TYR A 157 -14.16 2.30 3.70
N ASN A 158 -13.81 1.84 2.49
CA ASN A 158 -13.81 2.61 1.25
C ASN A 158 -12.84 3.82 1.23
N ARG A 159 -11.79 3.78 2.06
CA ARG A 159 -10.71 4.76 2.06
C ARG A 159 -9.56 4.27 1.18
N LEU A 160 -9.20 5.08 0.18
CA LEU A 160 -7.95 4.93 -0.56
C LEU A 160 -6.86 5.79 0.11
N VAL A 161 -5.75 5.15 0.41
CA VAL A 161 -4.52 5.79 0.87
C VAL A 161 -3.48 5.64 -0.22
N ILE A 162 -2.92 6.75 -0.67
CA ILE A 162 -1.81 6.78 -1.61
C ILE A 162 -0.61 7.38 -0.90
N TYR A 163 0.55 6.76 -0.97
CA TYR A 163 1.77 7.25 -0.35
C TYR A 163 2.98 7.05 -1.28
N ASN A 164 4.02 7.85 -1.04
CA ASN A 164 5.26 7.73 -1.80
C ASN A 164 5.91 6.37 -1.54
N GLY A 165 6.22 5.61 -2.59
CA GLY A 165 6.75 4.26 -2.52
C GLY A 165 8.09 4.14 -1.79
N ASP A 166 8.89 5.22 -1.79
CA ASP A 166 10.16 5.25 -1.05
C ASP A 166 9.99 5.26 0.48
N LEU A 167 8.79 5.57 1.02
CA LEU A 167 8.57 5.63 2.47
C LEU A 167 8.62 4.23 3.08
N PHE A 168 9.30 4.10 4.23
CA PHE A 168 9.21 2.88 5.02
C PHE A 168 7.82 2.75 5.62
N HIS A 169 7.12 1.67 5.27
CA HIS A 169 5.74 1.44 5.67
C HIS A 169 5.43 -0.02 5.96
N SER A 170 4.35 -0.25 6.65
CA SER A 170 3.80 -1.59 6.88
C SER A 170 2.33 -1.53 7.26
N SER A 171 1.62 -2.66 7.12
CA SER A 171 0.35 -2.87 7.81
C SER A 171 0.56 -2.89 9.32
N LEU A 172 -0.32 -2.19 10.07
CA LEU A 172 -0.14 -2.05 11.53
C LEU A 172 -0.61 -3.27 12.31
N ASN A 173 -1.82 -3.72 12.05
CA ASN A 173 -2.41 -4.86 12.73
C ASN A 173 -3.19 -5.74 11.76
N TYR A 174 -3.33 -6.99 12.15
CA TYR A 174 -4.09 -7.99 11.43
C TYR A 174 -5.28 -8.45 12.29
N PHE A 175 -6.40 -8.76 11.64
CA PHE A 175 -7.62 -9.13 12.31
C PHE A 175 -8.43 -10.12 11.46
N GLY A 176 -9.50 -10.67 12.06
CA GLY A 176 -10.37 -11.65 11.42
C GLY A 176 -9.73 -13.03 11.30
N ASN A 177 -10.48 -13.97 10.76
CA ASN A 177 -10.08 -15.37 10.66
C ASN A 177 -10.11 -15.91 9.23
N ASN A 178 -10.75 -15.19 8.32
CA ASN A 178 -10.99 -15.62 6.94
C ASN A 178 -11.24 -14.41 6.03
N LEU A 179 -11.51 -14.66 4.75
CA LEU A 179 -11.73 -13.63 3.74
C LEU A 179 -12.88 -12.66 4.08
N THR A 180 -13.93 -13.12 4.75
CA THR A 180 -15.12 -12.29 5.00
C THR A 180 -14.97 -11.35 6.18
N ASP A 181 -14.16 -11.71 7.19
CA ASP A 181 -13.96 -10.91 8.40
C ASP A 181 -12.51 -10.41 8.58
N GLY A 182 -11.60 -10.79 7.68
CA GLY A 182 -10.21 -10.35 7.65
C GLY A 182 -10.04 -8.96 7.04
N ARG A 183 -8.79 -8.51 6.98
CA ARG A 183 -8.41 -7.25 6.35
C ARG A 183 -8.38 -7.42 4.84
N LEU A 184 -9.47 -7.05 4.15
CA LEU A 184 -9.59 -7.01 2.70
C LEU A 184 -9.22 -5.62 2.19
N PHE A 185 -8.41 -5.56 1.16
CA PHE A 185 -7.97 -4.31 0.53
C PHE A 185 -7.56 -4.54 -0.93
N GLN A 186 -7.53 -3.46 -1.71
CA GLN A 186 -6.99 -3.46 -3.06
C GLN A 186 -5.67 -2.68 -3.10
N THR A 187 -4.71 -3.12 -3.91
CA THR A 187 -3.39 -2.50 -4.03
C THR A 187 -3.21 -1.85 -5.39
N PHE A 188 -2.52 -0.69 -5.41
CA PHE A 188 -2.20 0.07 -6.61
C PHE A 188 -0.73 0.48 -6.58
N PHE A 189 -0.08 0.44 -7.75
CA PHE A 189 1.32 0.85 -7.92
C PHE A 189 1.46 1.61 -9.25
N PHE A 190 2.04 2.79 -9.20
CA PHE A 190 2.17 3.63 -10.39
C PHE A 190 3.25 4.69 -10.22
N ASP A 191 3.64 5.27 -11.34
CA ASP A 191 4.59 6.37 -11.41
C ASP A 191 3.91 7.68 -11.81
N THR A 192 4.53 8.80 -11.50
CA THR A 192 4.12 10.11 -11.98
C THR A 192 5.30 10.86 -12.58
N TYR A 193 5.06 11.53 -13.69
CA TYR A 193 6.05 12.34 -14.37
C TYR A 193 5.53 13.76 -14.55
N LYS A 194 6.30 14.74 -14.06
CA LYS A 194 6.01 16.15 -14.34
C LYS A 194 6.29 16.43 -15.80
N LYS A 195 5.37 17.14 -16.44
CA LYS A 195 5.59 17.71 -17.78
C LYS A 195 6.67 18.76 -17.77
#